data_d7fafffceb1eb462d3022881af4e1b0b
#
_entry.id   d7fafffceb1eb462d3022881af4e1b0b
#
_cell.length_a   1.000
_cell.length_b   1.000
_cell.length_c   1.000
_cell.angle_alpha   90.00
_cell.angle_beta   90.00
_cell.angle_gamma   90.00
#
_symmetry.space_group_name_H-M   'P 1'
#
loop_
_entity.id
_entity.type
_entity.pdbx_description
1 polymer ?
#
loop_
_entity_poly.entity_id
_entity_poly.type
_entity_poly.pdbx_seq_one_letter_code
_entity_poly.pdbx_strand_id
1 'polypeptide(L)'
;MSEKRRDNRNRILHVGESQRPDGRYAYKYKDLCGEYKFVYSWRLDKNDRMPAGKAMEPSLREKERQIQQDLFNHISPNGGDMTVLELVEKYLSLKVNVRHNTIANYKFVLNIIRKEAFGRVRIDLVKPSDAKAWLIKLQKDGRGYSSIHAIRGVVRPAFEMALQDDLIKKNPFQFELASVVVNDSVTREAITRAQERAFLKFVQEDKHFSKYYDGIYILFNTGLRISELCGLTISDIDFKNKRIRVDHQLQRTRDMKYVIEDTKTKNGKRFVPMSDEVMACFRRIIKNRSRPLEEPMIDGYAGFLFLDKNDMPMVALHWEHYFKHILQKYNSIYKVQLPKITPHVCRHTFCSNMAKSGMNPKTLQYIMGHADISVTLDTYTHVKFDDAKAEFDRVAEG
;
A
#
# COMPACT_ATOMS: atom_id res chain seq x y z
N MET A 1 27.33 60.84 -6.93
CA MET A 1 26.33 59.94 -7.54
C MET A 1 27.06 58.72 -8.11
N SER A 2 26.72 57.49 -7.68
CA SER A 2 27.38 56.30 -8.16
C SER A 2 27.02 56.09 -9.65
N GLU A 3 28.03 55.96 -10.49
CA GLU A 3 27.84 55.73 -11.93
C GLU A 3 27.06 54.45 -12.19
N LYS A 4 25.95 54.57 -12.95
CA LYS A 4 25.07 53.43 -13.21
C LYS A 4 25.79 52.44 -14.13
N ARG A 5 25.99 51.18 -13.71
CA ARG A 5 26.57 50.11 -14.50
C ARG A 5 25.79 49.92 -15.82
N ARG A 6 26.52 49.75 -16.92
CA ARG A 6 25.94 49.56 -18.25
C ARG A 6 26.50 48.30 -18.92
N ASP A 7 25.74 47.70 -19.80
CA ASP A 7 26.20 46.61 -20.63
C ASP A 7 26.94 47.12 -21.89
N ASN A 8 27.40 46.19 -22.70
CA ASN A 8 28.13 46.50 -23.96
C ASN A 8 27.24 47.22 -25.01
N ARG A 9 25.90 47.29 -24.82
CA ARG A 9 24.94 48.02 -25.61
C ARG A 9 24.46 49.31 -24.95
N ASN A 10 25.23 49.78 -23.95
CA ASN A 10 24.97 51.02 -23.21
C ASN A 10 23.64 51.01 -22.40
N ARG A 11 23.05 49.84 -22.11
CA ARG A 11 21.82 49.71 -21.33
C ARG A 11 22.15 49.65 -19.83
N ILE A 12 21.30 50.24 -19.00
CA ILE A 12 21.47 50.26 -17.56
C ILE A 12 21.21 48.86 -17.00
N LEU A 13 22.15 48.36 -16.23
CA LEU A 13 22.01 47.11 -15.48
C LEU A 13 21.48 47.43 -14.07
N HIS A 14 20.48 46.63 -13.63
CA HIS A 14 19.87 46.74 -12.30
C HIS A 14 20.83 46.20 -11.22
N VAL A 15 20.45 46.39 -9.95
CA VAL A 15 21.18 45.83 -8.82
C VAL A 15 21.15 44.29 -8.92
N GLY A 16 22.33 43.68 -8.83
CA GLY A 16 22.46 42.21 -9.00
C GLY A 16 22.74 41.78 -10.45
N GLU A 17 22.37 42.56 -11.46
CA GLU A 17 22.66 42.26 -12.87
C GLU A 17 24.12 42.54 -13.21
N SER A 18 24.72 41.74 -14.07
CA SER A 18 26.04 41.95 -14.66
C SER A 18 26.12 41.30 -16.04
N GLN A 19 27.04 41.79 -16.88
CA GLN A 19 27.37 41.11 -18.13
C GLN A 19 28.76 40.46 -18.01
N ARG A 20 28.84 39.20 -18.42
CA ARG A 20 30.10 38.42 -18.38
C ARG A 20 30.92 38.68 -19.68
N PRO A 21 32.22 38.39 -19.65
CA PRO A 21 33.08 38.51 -20.85
C PRO A 21 32.61 37.60 -22.02
N ASP A 22 31.96 36.48 -21.73
CA ASP A 22 31.41 35.56 -22.71
C ASP A 22 30.09 36.06 -23.37
N GLY A 23 29.63 37.26 -22.99
CA GLY A 23 28.42 37.89 -23.49
C GLY A 23 27.14 37.49 -22.76
N ARG A 24 27.14 36.52 -21.88
CA ARG A 24 25.98 36.17 -21.05
C ARG A 24 25.72 37.23 -19.98
N TYR A 25 24.46 37.41 -19.66
CA TYR A 25 24.04 38.19 -18.49
C TYR A 25 23.90 37.30 -17.30
N ALA A 26 24.25 37.81 -16.11
CA ALA A 26 24.16 37.14 -14.83
C ALA A 26 23.36 37.99 -13.83
N TYR A 27 22.48 37.38 -13.07
CA TYR A 27 21.78 38.00 -11.96
C TYR A 27 22.19 37.30 -10.66
N LYS A 28 22.73 38.07 -9.70
CA LYS A 28 23.13 37.61 -8.36
C LYS A 28 22.03 37.94 -7.37
N TYR A 29 21.53 36.94 -6.63
CA TYR A 29 20.53 37.11 -5.58
C TYR A 29 20.89 36.29 -4.34
N LYS A 30 20.25 36.60 -3.22
CA LYS A 30 20.30 35.77 -2.01
C LYS A 30 19.07 34.86 -2.00
N ASP A 31 19.28 33.57 -1.73
CA ASP A 31 18.19 32.62 -1.51
C ASP A 31 17.58 32.78 -0.11
N LEU A 32 16.56 31.97 0.21
CA LEU A 32 15.89 32.01 1.52
C LEU A 32 16.81 31.65 2.70
N CYS A 33 17.89 30.93 2.44
CA CYS A 33 18.94 30.60 3.43
C CYS A 33 19.98 31.72 3.59
N GLY A 34 19.88 32.78 2.80
CA GLY A 34 20.83 33.89 2.80
C GLY A 34 22.09 33.66 1.95
N GLU A 35 22.18 32.54 1.24
CA GLU A 35 23.29 32.22 0.34
C GLU A 35 23.17 32.93 -1.01
N TYR A 36 24.33 33.34 -1.55
CA TYR A 36 24.38 33.96 -2.86
C TYR A 36 24.25 32.89 -3.99
N LYS A 37 23.28 33.09 -4.86
CA LYS A 37 23.05 32.27 -6.07
C LYS A 37 23.13 33.14 -7.32
N PHE A 38 23.37 32.48 -8.46
CA PHE A 38 23.47 33.13 -9.76
C PHE A 38 22.57 32.44 -10.77
N VAL A 39 21.91 33.24 -11.61
CA VAL A 39 21.20 32.77 -12.81
C VAL A 39 21.74 33.46 -14.03
N TYR A 40 21.76 32.76 -15.15
CA TYR A 40 22.38 33.23 -16.39
C TYR A 40 21.37 33.23 -17.54
N SER A 41 21.53 34.17 -18.50
CA SER A 41 20.81 34.18 -19.76
C SER A 41 21.65 34.86 -20.85
N TRP A 42 21.44 34.44 -22.10
CA TRP A 42 22.02 35.12 -23.26
C TRP A 42 21.28 36.41 -23.59
N ARG A 43 20.08 36.65 -23.06
CA ARG A 43 19.26 37.83 -23.27
C ARG A 43 19.07 38.60 -22.01
N LEU A 44 19.20 39.91 -22.04
CA LEU A 44 18.86 40.78 -20.91
C LEU A 44 17.34 40.96 -20.83
N ASP A 45 16.73 41.35 -21.94
CA ASP A 45 15.30 41.63 -22.05
C ASP A 45 14.60 40.67 -23.01
N LYS A 46 13.26 40.59 -22.85
CA LYS A 46 12.37 39.75 -23.69
C LYS A 46 12.56 39.95 -25.18
N ASN A 47 12.85 41.21 -25.61
CA ASN A 47 12.98 41.57 -27.00
C ASN A 47 14.37 41.35 -27.61
N ASP A 48 15.34 40.89 -26.78
CA ASP A 48 16.69 40.59 -27.26
C ASP A 48 16.68 39.38 -28.19
N ARG A 49 17.45 39.41 -29.26
CA ARG A 49 17.64 38.24 -30.15
C ARG A 49 18.59 37.25 -29.50
N MET A 50 18.27 35.96 -29.64
CA MET A 50 19.20 34.89 -29.25
C MET A 50 20.44 34.91 -30.13
N PRO A 51 21.64 34.66 -29.58
CA PRO A 51 22.84 34.39 -30.39
C PRO A 51 22.63 33.19 -31.31
N ALA A 52 23.25 33.22 -32.47
CA ALA A 52 23.19 32.13 -33.45
C ALA A 52 23.65 30.81 -32.83
N GLY A 53 22.92 29.72 -33.06
CA GLY A 53 23.25 28.38 -32.54
C GLY A 53 22.87 28.13 -31.09
N LYS A 54 22.16 29.04 -30.41
CA LYS A 54 21.66 28.84 -29.02
C LYS A 54 20.16 28.59 -29.01
N ALA A 55 19.75 27.64 -28.13
CA ALA A 55 18.34 27.35 -27.92
C ALA A 55 17.61 28.54 -27.29
N MET A 56 16.31 28.69 -27.59
CA MET A 56 15.48 29.75 -27.01
C MET A 56 15.33 29.55 -25.51
N GLU A 57 15.64 30.59 -24.73
CA GLU A 57 15.47 30.63 -23.28
C GLU A 57 14.85 31.95 -22.80
N PRO A 58 14.25 32.01 -21.61
CA PRO A 58 13.79 33.26 -21.01
C PRO A 58 14.95 34.27 -20.83
N SER A 59 14.64 35.57 -21.00
CA SER A 59 15.61 36.63 -20.71
C SER A 59 16.00 36.69 -19.24
N LEU A 60 17.11 37.35 -18.92
CA LEU A 60 17.56 37.49 -17.52
C LEU A 60 16.50 38.16 -16.64
N ARG A 61 15.85 39.20 -17.12
CA ARG A 61 14.81 39.94 -16.39
C ARG A 61 13.50 39.17 -16.23
N GLU A 62 13.18 38.27 -17.15
CA GLU A 62 12.07 37.33 -16.94
C GLU A 62 12.42 36.30 -15.84
N LYS A 63 13.66 35.77 -15.85
CA LYS A 63 14.16 34.86 -14.78
C LYS A 63 14.22 35.61 -13.45
N GLU A 64 14.73 36.83 -13.42
CA GLU A 64 14.80 37.67 -12.22
C GLU A 64 13.39 37.90 -11.61
N ARG A 65 12.42 38.31 -12.43
CA ARG A 65 11.04 38.53 -11.97
C ARG A 65 10.44 37.26 -11.36
N GLN A 66 10.70 36.13 -11.99
CA GLN A 66 10.22 34.84 -11.48
C GLN A 66 10.89 34.50 -10.14
N ILE A 67 12.20 34.70 -10.02
CA ILE A 67 12.94 34.46 -8.77
C ILE A 67 12.46 35.36 -7.65
N GLN A 68 12.27 36.66 -7.92
CA GLN A 68 11.77 37.62 -6.94
C GLN A 68 10.35 37.27 -6.47
N GLN A 69 9.49 36.80 -7.38
CA GLN A 69 8.15 36.35 -7.05
C GLN A 69 8.20 35.07 -6.19
N ASP A 70 9.10 34.14 -6.52
CA ASP A 70 9.29 32.90 -5.76
C ASP A 70 9.83 33.19 -4.34
N LEU A 71 10.81 34.09 -4.20
CA LEU A 71 11.33 34.54 -2.91
C LEU A 71 10.27 35.29 -2.08
N PHE A 72 9.46 36.10 -2.71
CA PHE A 72 8.34 36.80 -2.06
C PHE A 72 7.29 35.79 -1.54
N ASN A 73 7.04 34.74 -2.27
CA ASN A 73 6.12 33.67 -1.87
C ASN A 73 6.78 32.63 -0.94
N HIS A 74 7.99 32.89 -0.43
CA HIS A 74 8.79 31.93 0.36
C HIS A 74 9.02 30.58 -0.33
N ILE A 75 8.96 30.54 -1.67
CA ILE A 75 9.26 29.35 -2.46
C ILE A 75 10.75 29.39 -2.79
N SER A 76 11.50 28.32 -2.47
CA SER A 76 12.91 28.24 -2.86
C SER A 76 13.05 28.27 -4.38
N PRO A 77 13.70 29.29 -4.99
CA PRO A 77 13.83 29.42 -6.44
C PRO A 77 14.56 28.27 -7.13
N ASN A 78 15.34 27.56 -6.31
CA ASN A 78 16.08 26.37 -6.71
C ASN A 78 15.62 25.19 -5.87
N GLY A 79 14.39 24.74 -5.91
CA GLY A 79 13.82 23.63 -5.14
C GLY A 79 14.75 22.50 -4.66
N GLY A 80 15.94 22.89 -4.34
CA GLY A 80 17.13 22.14 -4.03
C GLY A 80 17.54 21.26 -5.23
N ASP A 81 18.79 20.99 -5.44
CA ASP A 81 19.29 20.00 -6.41
C ASP A 81 18.78 18.57 -6.08
N MET A 82 17.81 18.46 -5.18
CA MET A 82 17.23 17.21 -4.67
C MET A 82 16.56 16.43 -5.79
N THR A 83 16.94 15.19 -5.93
CA THR A 83 16.35 14.25 -6.85
C THR A 83 15.07 13.60 -6.28
N VAL A 84 14.26 12.98 -7.13
CA VAL A 84 13.07 12.21 -6.70
C VAL A 84 13.46 11.11 -5.71
N LEU A 85 14.60 10.44 -5.92
CA LEU A 85 15.07 9.39 -5.01
C LEU A 85 15.39 9.98 -3.62
N GLU A 86 16.17 11.04 -3.56
CA GLU A 86 16.54 11.73 -2.31
C GLU A 86 15.32 12.26 -1.55
N LEU A 87 14.34 12.82 -2.28
CA LEU A 87 13.08 13.26 -1.69
C LEU A 87 12.33 12.08 -1.03
N VAL A 88 12.21 10.95 -1.73
CA VAL A 88 11.52 9.79 -1.18
C VAL A 88 12.29 9.19 -0.02
N GLU A 89 13.62 9.13 -0.06
CA GLU A 89 14.47 8.70 1.07
C GLU A 89 14.27 9.62 2.28
N LYS A 90 14.29 10.95 2.09
CA LYS A 90 14.00 11.95 3.15
C LYS A 90 12.60 11.72 3.73
N TYR A 91 11.58 11.58 2.91
CA TYR A 91 10.20 11.32 3.37
C TYR A 91 10.11 10.05 4.22
N LEU A 92 10.76 8.97 3.79
CA LEU A 92 10.71 7.69 4.50
C LEU A 92 11.51 7.71 5.80
N SER A 93 12.61 8.50 5.89
CA SER A 93 13.40 8.65 7.11
C SER A 93 12.63 9.32 8.25
N LEU A 94 11.62 10.13 7.92
CA LEU A 94 10.73 10.79 8.89
C LEU A 94 9.60 9.88 9.41
N LYS A 95 9.47 8.66 8.85
CA LYS A 95 8.43 7.72 9.29
C LYS A 95 8.90 6.92 10.50
N VAL A 96 8.25 7.13 11.64
CA VAL A 96 8.49 6.40 12.89
C VAL A 96 7.41 5.34 13.12
N ASN A 97 7.71 4.31 13.91
CA ASN A 97 6.78 3.24 14.32
C ASN A 97 6.11 2.52 13.14
N VAL A 98 6.87 2.24 12.10
CA VAL A 98 6.36 1.60 10.88
C VAL A 98 6.44 0.08 11.01
N ARG A 99 5.36 -0.63 10.67
CA ARG A 99 5.31 -2.10 10.68
C ARG A 99 6.26 -2.73 9.68
N HIS A 100 6.76 -3.94 9.98
CA HIS A 100 7.72 -4.69 9.15
C HIS A 100 7.29 -4.80 7.68
N ASN A 101 6.02 -5.13 7.42
CA ASN A 101 5.50 -5.25 6.06
C ASN A 101 5.47 -3.90 5.32
N THR A 102 5.24 -2.80 6.02
CA THR A 102 5.29 -1.44 5.43
C THR A 102 6.72 -1.05 5.10
N ILE A 103 7.69 -1.36 5.99
CA ILE A 103 9.12 -1.16 5.73
C ILE A 103 9.55 -1.97 4.50
N ALA A 104 9.08 -3.22 4.38
CA ALA A 104 9.37 -4.06 3.21
C ALA A 104 8.82 -3.45 1.91
N ASN A 105 7.61 -2.85 1.95
CA ASN A 105 7.04 -2.13 0.82
C ASN A 105 7.85 -0.86 0.50
N TYR A 106 8.29 -0.10 1.49
CA TYR A 106 9.14 1.07 1.28
C TYR A 106 10.47 0.71 0.60
N LYS A 107 11.14 -0.37 1.07
CA LYS A 107 12.35 -0.89 0.42
C LYS A 107 12.10 -1.32 -1.02
N PHE A 108 10.94 -1.95 -1.28
CA PHE A 108 10.53 -2.32 -2.64
C PHE A 108 10.39 -1.08 -3.54
N VAL A 109 9.70 -0.04 -3.07
CA VAL A 109 9.50 1.21 -3.83
C VAL A 109 10.83 1.92 -4.08
N LEU A 110 11.68 2.06 -3.07
CA LEU A 110 13.02 2.64 -3.22
C LEU A 110 13.86 1.90 -4.26
N ASN A 111 13.83 0.56 -4.25
CA ASN A 111 14.59 -0.24 -5.22
C ASN A 111 14.11 -0.02 -6.66
N ILE A 112 12.81 0.26 -6.85
CA ILE A 112 12.29 0.62 -8.16
C ILE A 112 12.79 1.99 -8.57
N ILE A 113 12.61 3.01 -7.72
CA ILE A 113 13.01 4.40 -8.03
C ILE A 113 14.51 4.48 -8.32
N ARG A 114 15.37 3.76 -7.59
CA ARG A 114 16.82 3.70 -7.85
C ARG A 114 17.19 3.18 -9.22
N LYS A 115 16.41 2.22 -9.76
CA LYS A 115 16.65 1.62 -11.07
C LYS A 115 16.11 2.46 -12.22
N GLU A 116 15.15 3.32 -11.95
CA GLU A 116 14.49 4.14 -12.94
C GLU A 116 15.20 5.48 -13.16
N ALA A 117 15.28 5.93 -14.44
CA ALA A 117 15.81 7.26 -14.76
C ALA A 117 15.04 8.37 -14.05
N PHE A 118 13.73 8.17 -13.83
CA PHE A 118 12.85 9.08 -13.11
C PHE A 118 13.35 9.40 -11.69
N GLY A 119 13.98 8.44 -11.00
CA GLY A 119 14.56 8.64 -9.67
C GLY A 119 15.71 9.66 -9.61
N ARG A 120 16.37 9.90 -10.74
CA ARG A 120 17.50 10.82 -10.87
C ARG A 120 17.09 12.23 -11.33
N VAL A 121 15.82 12.42 -11.65
CA VAL A 121 15.28 13.72 -12.06
C VAL A 121 15.17 14.62 -10.84
N ARG A 122 15.53 15.88 -10.98
CA ARG A 122 15.34 16.91 -9.94
C ARG A 122 13.85 17.16 -9.74
N ILE A 123 13.41 17.29 -8.48
CA ILE A 123 11.99 17.43 -8.13
C ILE A 123 11.33 18.68 -8.70
N ASP A 124 12.07 19.78 -8.83
CA ASP A 124 11.58 21.05 -9.38
C ASP A 124 11.30 20.98 -10.89
N LEU A 125 11.93 20.02 -11.59
CA LEU A 125 11.74 19.80 -13.03
C LEU A 125 10.63 18.80 -13.36
N VAL A 126 10.15 18.04 -12.37
CA VAL A 126 9.12 17.01 -12.60
C VAL A 126 7.76 17.65 -12.88
N LYS A 127 7.25 17.43 -14.07
CA LYS A 127 5.90 17.85 -14.49
C LYS A 127 4.87 16.72 -14.29
N PRO A 128 3.57 17.03 -14.20
CA PRO A 128 2.52 16.01 -14.15
C PRO A 128 2.55 15.04 -15.34
N SER A 129 2.95 15.51 -16.53
CA SER A 129 3.15 14.65 -17.72
C SER A 129 4.24 13.61 -17.50
N ASP A 130 5.36 13.98 -16.85
CA ASP A 130 6.49 13.08 -16.61
C ASP A 130 6.13 12.02 -15.58
N ALA A 131 5.40 12.42 -14.52
CA ALA A 131 4.87 11.51 -13.52
C ALA A 131 3.91 10.48 -14.14
N LYS A 132 2.98 10.93 -15.00
CA LYS A 132 2.06 10.04 -15.73
C LYS A 132 2.81 9.11 -16.69
N ALA A 133 3.75 9.64 -17.47
CA ALA A 133 4.56 8.85 -18.41
C ALA A 133 5.36 7.76 -17.70
N TRP A 134 5.94 8.08 -16.53
CA TRP A 134 6.64 7.09 -15.71
C TRP A 134 5.72 5.96 -15.21
N LEU A 135 4.52 6.28 -14.70
CA LEU A 135 3.57 5.25 -14.25
C LEU A 135 3.08 4.37 -15.41
N ILE A 136 2.82 4.96 -16.59
CA ILE A 136 2.47 4.21 -17.80
C ILE A 136 3.63 3.29 -18.22
N LYS A 137 4.88 3.78 -18.17
CA LYS A 137 6.06 2.95 -18.43
C LYS A 137 6.12 1.77 -17.49
N LEU A 138 5.92 1.97 -16.18
CA LEU A 138 5.90 0.88 -15.19
C LEU A 138 4.85 -0.19 -15.52
N GLN A 139 3.68 0.20 -16.05
CA GLN A 139 2.66 -0.77 -16.49
C GLN A 139 3.11 -1.52 -17.74
N LYS A 140 3.67 -0.82 -18.73
CA LYS A 140 4.23 -1.45 -19.94
C LYS A 140 5.36 -2.43 -19.62
N ASP A 141 6.14 -2.16 -18.58
CA ASP A 141 7.20 -3.03 -18.08
C ASP A 141 6.64 -4.22 -17.25
N GLY A 142 5.31 -4.45 -17.28
CA GLY A 142 4.63 -5.61 -16.69
C GLY A 142 4.22 -5.45 -15.22
N ARG A 143 4.22 -4.24 -14.67
CA ARG A 143 3.72 -4.02 -13.30
C ARG A 143 2.20 -3.85 -13.30
N GLY A 144 1.50 -4.67 -12.51
CA GLY A 144 0.06 -4.56 -12.34
C GLY A 144 -0.34 -3.29 -11.57
N TYR A 145 -1.59 -2.88 -11.74
CA TYR A 145 -2.19 -1.69 -11.12
C TYR A 145 -1.95 -1.59 -9.62
N SER A 146 -2.14 -2.68 -8.87
CA SER A 146 -1.94 -2.69 -7.41
C SER A 146 -0.49 -2.35 -7.01
N SER A 147 0.51 -2.79 -7.78
CA SER A 147 1.92 -2.45 -7.54
C SER A 147 2.18 -0.98 -7.82
N ILE A 148 1.62 -0.45 -8.90
CA ILE A 148 1.74 0.97 -9.29
C ILE A 148 1.03 1.86 -8.25
N HIS A 149 -0.15 1.43 -7.77
CA HIS A 149 -0.86 2.11 -6.69
C HIS A 149 -0.01 2.18 -5.41
N ALA A 150 0.66 1.09 -5.03
CA ALA A 150 1.56 1.06 -3.87
C ALA A 150 2.77 1.99 -4.06
N ILE A 151 3.38 2.03 -5.25
CA ILE A 151 4.48 2.94 -5.59
C ILE A 151 4.03 4.40 -5.46
N ARG A 152 2.90 4.75 -6.11
CA ARG A 152 2.34 6.10 -6.03
C ARG A 152 1.96 6.49 -4.60
N GLY A 153 1.49 5.51 -3.79
CA GLY A 153 1.15 5.68 -2.37
C GLY A 153 2.35 6.09 -1.49
N VAL A 154 3.58 5.92 -1.98
CA VAL A 154 4.80 6.40 -1.32
C VAL A 154 5.29 7.71 -1.95
N VAL A 155 5.31 7.78 -3.28
CA VAL A 155 5.89 8.92 -4.01
C VAL A 155 5.01 10.18 -3.90
N ARG A 156 3.69 10.04 -4.04
CA ARG A 156 2.77 11.19 -3.94
C ARG A 156 2.86 11.93 -2.60
N PRO A 157 2.83 11.25 -1.43
CA PRO A 157 3.03 11.93 -0.15
C PRO A 157 4.42 12.54 0.04
N ALA A 158 5.47 11.97 -0.58
CA ALA A 158 6.80 12.59 -0.57
C ALA A 158 6.79 13.93 -1.32
N PHE A 159 6.15 13.99 -2.48
CA PHE A 159 5.96 15.26 -3.21
C PHE A 159 5.00 16.21 -2.49
N GLU A 160 4.04 15.71 -1.72
CA GLU A 160 3.20 16.56 -0.87
C GLU A 160 4.01 17.23 0.24
N MET A 161 4.94 16.50 0.87
CA MET A 161 5.88 17.05 1.81
C MET A 161 6.77 18.14 1.15
N ALA A 162 7.27 17.89 -0.06
CA ALA A 162 8.05 18.87 -0.81
C ALA A 162 7.25 20.14 -1.15
N LEU A 163 5.93 20.00 -1.39
CA LEU A 163 5.03 21.15 -1.58
C LEU A 163 4.84 21.92 -0.27
N GLN A 164 4.66 21.23 0.87
CA GLN A 164 4.53 21.84 2.19
C GLN A 164 5.83 22.51 2.67
N ASP A 165 6.99 21.97 2.25
CA ASP A 165 8.31 22.54 2.53
C ASP A 165 8.70 23.66 1.53
N ASP A 166 7.78 24.12 0.67
CA ASP A 166 7.99 25.12 -0.39
C ASP A 166 9.15 24.81 -1.36
N LEU A 167 9.49 23.52 -1.53
CA LEU A 167 10.51 23.08 -2.47
C LEU A 167 9.99 23.00 -3.91
N ILE A 168 8.66 22.87 -4.08
CA ILE A 168 7.97 22.81 -5.36
C ILE A 168 6.65 23.56 -5.31
N LYS A 169 6.15 24.03 -6.46
CA LYS A 169 4.91 24.80 -6.56
C LYS A 169 3.65 23.95 -6.65
N LYS A 170 3.76 22.73 -7.14
CA LYS A 170 2.63 21.80 -7.36
C LYS A 170 3.12 20.36 -7.20
N ASN A 171 2.30 19.51 -6.60
CA ASN A 171 2.56 18.09 -6.55
C ASN A 171 2.27 17.46 -7.93
N PRO A 172 3.28 16.90 -8.63
CA PRO A 172 3.10 16.33 -9.97
C PRO A 172 2.27 15.05 -9.99
N PHE A 173 2.00 14.43 -8.83
CA PHE A 173 1.18 13.22 -8.67
C PHE A 173 -0.28 13.52 -8.28
N GLN A 174 -0.73 14.77 -8.38
CA GLN A 174 -2.10 15.17 -8.02
C GLN A 174 -3.08 14.91 -9.18
N PHE A 175 -3.29 13.62 -9.48
CA PHE A 175 -4.26 13.12 -10.45
C PHE A 175 -4.82 11.77 -9.99
N GLU A 176 -5.93 11.34 -10.57
CA GLU A 176 -6.48 10.01 -10.31
C GLU A 176 -5.70 8.94 -11.08
N LEU A 177 -5.28 7.88 -10.38
CA LEU A 177 -4.47 6.81 -10.98
C LEU A 177 -5.24 6.09 -12.10
N ALA A 178 -6.53 5.83 -11.90
CA ALA A 178 -7.39 5.14 -12.85
C ALA A 178 -7.54 5.87 -14.20
N SER A 179 -7.28 7.19 -14.23
CA SER A 179 -7.28 7.97 -15.49
C SER A 179 -5.99 7.83 -16.30
N VAL A 180 -4.95 7.18 -15.76
CA VAL A 180 -3.61 7.11 -16.34
C VAL A 180 -3.18 5.68 -16.62
N VAL A 181 -3.54 4.77 -15.72
CA VAL A 181 -3.10 3.36 -15.71
C VAL A 181 -4.33 2.47 -15.72
N VAL A 182 -4.34 1.47 -16.59
CA VAL A 182 -5.46 0.51 -16.68
C VAL A 182 -5.53 -0.31 -15.40
N ASN A 183 -6.73 -0.37 -14.80
CA ASN A 183 -6.94 -1.20 -13.62
C ASN A 183 -7.15 -2.66 -14.03
N ASP A 184 -6.07 -3.43 -14.01
CA ASP A 184 -6.01 -4.87 -14.25
C ASP A 184 -6.12 -5.70 -12.96
N SER A 185 -6.47 -5.07 -11.84
CA SER A 185 -6.60 -5.78 -10.57
C SER A 185 -7.78 -6.74 -10.58
N VAL A 186 -7.52 -8.02 -10.32
CA VAL A 186 -8.56 -9.03 -10.18
C VAL A 186 -9.24 -8.84 -8.83
N THR A 187 -10.52 -8.53 -8.84
CA THR A 187 -11.35 -8.52 -7.63
C THR A 187 -11.43 -9.93 -7.06
N ARG A 188 -11.12 -10.07 -5.79
CA ARG A 188 -11.26 -11.36 -5.09
C ARG A 188 -12.70 -11.51 -4.67
N GLU A 189 -13.44 -12.34 -5.39
CA GLU A 189 -14.83 -12.60 -5.08
C GLU A 189 -14.99 -13.74 -4.06
N ALA A 190 -16.08 -13.68 -3.32
CA ALA A 190 -16.53 -14.79 -2.48
C ALA A 190 -16.91 -15.98 -3.37
N ILE A 191 -16.61 -17.18 -2.94
CA ILE A 191 -17.06 -18.40 -3.65
C ILE A 191 -18.47 -18.78 -3.24
N THR A 192 -19.13 -19.54 -4.11
CA THR A 192 -20.48 -20.05 -3.82
C THR A 192 -20.44 -21.14 -2.73
N ARG A 193 -21.58 -21.35 -2.05
CA ARG A 193 -21.71 -22.44 -1.06
C ARG A 193 -21.45 -23.83 -1.66
N ALA A 194 -21.75 -24.03 -2.95
CA ALA A 194 -21.47 -25.28 -3.65
C ALA A 194 -19.96 -25.48 -3.82
N GLN A 195 -19.23 -24.43 -4.23
CA GLN A 195 -17.77 -24.45 -4.37
C GLN A 195 -17.07 -24.65 -3.02
N GLU A 196 -17.55 -23.96 -1.98
CA GLU A 196 -17.04 -24.12 -0.61
C GLU A 196 -17.18 -25.57 -0.13
N ARG A 197 -18.38 -26.17 -0.29
CA ARG A 197 -18.64 -27.56 0.08
C ARG A 197 -17.77 -28.54 -0.71
N ALA A 198 -17.64 -28.33 -2.02
CA ALA A 198 -16.81 -29.19 -2.87
C ALA A 198 -15.33 -29.12 -2.45
N PHE A 199 -14.83 -27.92 -2.15
CA PHE A 199 -13.45 -27.72 -1.68
C PHE A 199 -13.22 -28.38 -0.32
N LEU A 200 -14.09 -28.12 0.67
CA LEU A 200 -13.97 -28.70 2.02
C LEU A 200 -14.09 -30.23 2.00
N LYS A 201 -15.02 -30.80 1.21
CA LYS A 201 -15.15 -32.24 1.05
C LYS A 201 -13.88 -32.84 0.48
N PHE A 202 -13.31 -32.26 -0.57
CA PHE A 202 -12.06 -32.73 -1.15
C PHE A 202 -10.91 -32.70 -0.13
N VAL A 203 -10.77 -31.61 0.63
CA VAL A 203 -9.73 -31.50 1.67
C VAL A 203 -9.90 -32.59 2.72
N GLN A 204 -11.14 -32.85 3.15
CA GLN A 204 -11.45 -33.84 4.17
C GLN A 204 -11.12 -35.28 3.74
N GLU A 205 -11.41 -35.61 2.48
CA GLU A 205 -11.24 -36.95 1.91
C GLU A 205 -9.81 -37.24 1.42
N ASP A 206 -9.01 -36.20 1.17
CA ASP A 206 -7.64 -36.36 0.66
C ASP A 206 -6.66 -36.78 1.75
N LYS A 207 -5.98 -37.90 1.55
CA LYS A 207 -5.01 -38.49 2.52
C LYS A 207 -3.91 -37.53 2.95
N HIS A 208 -3.49 -36.63 2.08
CA HIS A 208 -2.41 -35.68 2.37
C HIS A 208 -2.91 -34.39 3.01
N PHE A 209 -4.07 -33.88 2.55
CA PHE A 209 -4.56 -32.58 2.94
C PHE A 209 -5.55 -32.60 4.10
N SER A 210 -6.11 -33.78 4.48
CA SER A 210 -7.09 -33.91 5.58
C SER A 210 -6.61 -33.33 6.92
N LYS A 211 -5.30 -33.37 7.18
CA LYS A 211 -4.71 -32.75 8.38
C LYS A 211 -4.85 -31.23 8.45
N TYR A 212 -5.12 -30.55 7.34
CA TYR A 212 -5.35 -29.10 7.28
C TYR A 212 -6.83 -28.74 7.28
N TYR A 213 -7.72 -29.71 7.21
CA TYR A 213 -9.17 -29.52 7.12
C TYR A 213 -9.69 -28.60 8.22
N ASP A 214 -9.37 -28.89 9.48
CA ASP A 214 -9.89 -28.14 10.62
C ASP A 214 -9.50 -26.64 10.57
N GLY A 215 -8.25 -26.33 10.24
CA GLY A 215 -7.79 -24.95 10.08
C GLY A 215 -8.47 -24.22 8.90
N ILE A 216 -8.67 -24.92 7.79
CA ILE A 216 -9.37 -24.39 6.61
C ILE A 216 -10.86 -24.16 6.93
N TYR A 217 -11.50 -25.10 7.63
CA TYR A 217 -12.87 -24.97 8.07
C TYR A 217 -13.06 -23.75 9.00
N ILE A 218 -12.16 -23.56 9.95
CA ILE A 218 -12.16 -22.39 10.84
C ILE A 218 -12.09 -21.10 10.03
N LEU A 219 -11.22 -21.00 9.02
CA LEU A 219 -11.12 -19.80 8.17
C LEU A 219 -12.43 -19.46 7.46
N PHE A 220 -13.17 -20.46 6.95
CA PHE A 220 -14.45 -20.26 6.29
C PHE A 220 -15.59 -19.89 7.25
N ASN A 221 -15.47 -20.25 8.55
CA ASN A 221 -16.56 -20.12 9.52
C ASN A 221 -16.32 -19.10 10.63
N THR A 222 -15.20 -18.36 10.59
CA THR A 222 -14.89 -17.36 11.61
C THR A 222 -14.48 -15.99 11.03
N GLY A 223 -14.14 -15.97 9.74
CA GLY A 223 -13.64 -14.76 9.09
C GLY A 223 -12.29 -14.24 9.62
N LEU A 224 -11.53 -15.04 10.34
CA LEU A 224 -10.18 -14.69 10.81
C LEU A 224 -9.25 -14.34 9.65
N ARG A 225 -8.32 -13.38 9.86
CA ARG A 225 -7.20 -13.19 8.95
C ARG A 225 -6.23 -14.35 9.11
N ILE A 226 -5.56 -14.74 8.04
CA ILE A 226 -4.61 -15.87 8.12
C ILE A 226 -3.50 -15.63 9.15
N SER A 227 -3.01 -14.40 9.28
CA SER A 227 -2.01 -14.06 10.30
C SER A 227 -2.55 -14.10 11.73
N GLU A 228 -3.85 -13.82 11.94
CA GLU A 228 -4.55 -14.01 13.20
C GLU A 228 -4.64 -15.51 13.52
N LEU A 229 -5.11 -16.35 12.58
CA LEU A 229 -5.16 -17.80 12.75
C LEU A 229 -3.80 -18.41 13.12
N CYS A 230 -2.74 -17.97 12.42
CA CYS A 230 -1.37 -18.42 12.68
C CYS A 230 -0.87 -18.02 14.09
N GLY A 231 -1.33 -16.89 14.59
CA GLY A 231 -0.99 -16.38 15.91
C GLY A 231 -1.74 -17.03 17.08
N LEU A 232 -2.88 -17.70 16.80
CA LEU A 232 -3.68 -18.30 17.87
C LEU A 232 -2.90 -19.31 18.69
N THR A 233 -3.01 -19.16 20.00
CA THR A 233 -2.51 -20.10 21.01
C THR A 233 -3.65 -20.87 21.65
N ILE A 234 -3.34 -21.93 22.40
CA ILE A 234 -4.34 -22.69 23.15
C ILE A 234 -5.11 -21.78 24.13
N SER A 235 -4.43 -20.80 24.72
CA SER A 235 -5.03 -19.87 25.70
C SER A 235 -6.04 -18.89 25.09
N ASP A 236 -6.07 -18.74 23.76
CA ASP A 236 -7.00 -17.85 23.06
C ASP A 236 -8.36 -18.48 22.82
N ILE A 237 -8.51 -19.79 23.05
CA ILE A 237 -9.73 -20.54 22.79
C ILE A 237 -10.52 -20.73 24.10
N ASP A 238 -11.56 -19.93 24.26
CA ASP A 238 -12.47 -20.01 25.41
C ASP A 238 -13.66 -20.93 25.07
N PHE A 239 -13.51 -22.21 25.35
CA PHE A 239 -14.56 -23.22 25.10
C PHE A 239 -15.81 -23.01 25.99
N LYS A 240 -15.66 -22.43 27.18
CA LYS A 240 -16.78 -22.18 28.08
C LYS A 240 -17.72 -21.13 27.56
N ASN A 241 -17.16 -20.03 27.04
CA ASN A 241 -17.92 -18.91 26.52
C ASN A 241 -18.07 -18.95 24.97
N LYS A 242 -17.63 -20.03 24.33
CA LYS A 242 -17.71 -20.25 22.86
C LYS A 242 -17.11 -19.08 22.07
N ARG A 243 -15.92 -18.62 22.40
CA ARG A 243 -15.30 -17.46 21.75
C ARG A 243 -13.79 -17.64 21.56
N ILE A 244 -13.26 -16.98 20.53
CA ILE A 244 -11.84 -16.87 20.20
C ILE A 244 -11.39 -15.47 20.59
N ARG A 245 -10.31 -15.34 21.35
CA ARG A 245 -9.66 -14.06 21.60
C ARG A 245 -8.72 -13.74 20.42
N VAL A 246 -8.91 -12.59 19.81
CA VAL A 246 -8.07 -12.11 18.71
C VAL A 246 -7.51 -10.76 19.13
N ASP A 247 -6.27 -10.71 19.54
CA ASP A 247 -5.59 -9.49 19.98
C ASP A 247 -4.19 -9.32 19.34
N HIS A 248 -3.68 -10.36 18.70
CA HIS A 248 -2.38 -10.39 18.06
C HIS A 248 -2.39 -11.19 16.76
N GLN A 249 -1.29 -11.12 16.02
CA GLN A 249 -1.07 -11.85 14.80
C GLN A 249 0.39 -12.29 14.68
N LEU A 250 0.62 -13.48 14.12
CA LEU A 250 1.96 -13.98 13.83
C LEU A 250 2.39 -13.57 12.42
N GLN A 251 3.59 -13.02 12.33
CA GLN A 251 4.26 -12.67 11.09
C GLN A 251 5.65 -13.32 11.02
N ARG A 252 6.17 -13.49 9.81
CA ARG A 252 7.57 -13.83 9.59
C ARG A 252 8.19 -12.79 8.66
N THR A 253 9.24 -12.15 9.14
CA THR A 253 9.97 -11.11 8.39
C THR A 253 10.70 -11.72 7.19
N ARG A 254 11.20 -10.90 6.28
CA ARG A 254 12.04 -11.36 5.16
C ARG A 254 13.34 -12.02 5.63
N ASP A 255 13.84 -11.61 6.80
CA ASP A 255 15.03 -12.20 7.44
C ASP A 255 14.68 -13.48 8.23
N MET A 256 13.52 -14.07 7.93
CA MET A 256 13.03 -15.34 8.49
C MET A 256 12.77 -15.32 10.01
N LYS A 257 12.72 -14.14 10.64
CA LYS A 257 12.41 -14.00 12.07
C LYS A 257 10.90 -14.02 12.28
N TYR A 258 10.46 -14.79 13.27
CA TYR A 258 9.08 -14.77 13.74
C TYR A 258 8.87 -13.57 14.65
N VAL A 259 7.75 -12.89 14.49
CA VAL A 259 7.36 -11.74 15.31
C VAL A 259 5.87 -11.78 15.58
N ILE A 260 5.48 -11.41 16.79
CA ILE A 260 4.10 -11.14 17.13
C ILE A 260 3.86 -9.63 16.95
N GLU A 261 2.85 -9.29 16.20
CA GLU A 261 2.39 -7.91 16.04
C GLU A 261 1.00 -7.77 16.65
N ASP A 262 0.74 -6.64 17.29
CA ASP A 262 -0.62 -6.24 17.63
C ASP A 262 -1.51 -6.23 16.37
N THR A 263 -2.81 -6.45 16.56
CA THR A 263 -3.77 -6.31 15.45
C THR A 263 -3.65 -4.94 14.79
N LYS A 264 -3.92 -4.86 13.48
CA LYS A 264 -3.65 -3.68 12.64
C LYS A 264 -4.39 -2.41 13.10
N THR A 265 -5.51 -2.58 13.80
CA THR A 265 -6.39 -1.48 14.23
C THR A 265 -6.90 -1.74 15.64
N LYS A 266 -7.40 -0.70 16.32
CA LYS A 266 -8.08 -0.86 17.62
C LYS A 266 -9.24 -1.86 17.54
N ASN A 267 -9.99 -1.85 16.44
CA ASN A 267 -11.09 -2.79 16.18
C ASN A 267 -10.61 -4.23 15.88
N GLY A 268 -9.30 -4.42 15.72
CA GLY A 268 -8.70 -5.73 15.52
C GLY A 268 -8.71 -6.58 16.80
N LYS A 269 -8.62 -5.95 18.00
CA LYS A 269 -8.74 -6.63 19.28
C LYS A 269 -10.23 -6.90 19.56
N ARG A 270 -10.61 -8.18 19.48
CA ARG A 270 -12.01 -8.59 19.55
C ARG A 270 -12.16 -10.03 19.99
N PHE A 271 -13.37 -10.41 20.36
CA PHE A 271 -13.78 -11.80 20.52
C PHE A 271 -14.62 -12.22 19.29
N VAL A 272 -14.28 -13.36 18.72
CA VAL A 272 -15.03 -13.97 17.61
C VAL A 272 -15.84 -15.14 18.17
N PRO A 273 -17.17 -15.20 18.00
CA PRO A 273 -17.99 -16.31 18.45
C PRO A 273 -17.67 -17.59 17.67
N MET A 274 -17.83 -18.74 18.30
CA MET A 274 -17.64 -20.07 17.71
C MET A 274 -18.94 -20.84 17.64
N SER A 275 -19.21 -21.48 16.50
CA SER A 275 -20.21 -22.57 16.43
C SER A 275 -19.67 -23.84 17.09
N ASP A 276 -20.57 -24.81 17.33
CA ASP A 276 -20.17 -26.10 17.92
C ASP A 276 -19.22 -26.89 17.01
N GLU A 277 -19.37 -26.74 15.68
CA GLU A 277 -18.48 -27.35 14.69
C GLU A 277 -17.08 -26.72 14.73
N VAL A 278 -16.99 -25.39 14.85
CA VAL A 278 -15.71 -24.68 15.00
C VAL A 278 -15.02 -25.10 16.30
N MET A 279 -15.77 -25.23 17.38
CA MET A 279 -15.24 -25.76 18.64
C MET A 279 -14.72 -27.20 18.51
N ALA A 280 -15.45 -28.06 17.79
CA ALA A 280 -15.01 -29.42 17.52
C ALA A 280 -13.71 -29.45 16.71
N CYS A 281 -13.53 -28.54 15.74
CA CYS A 281 -12.28 -28.37 15.01
C CYS A 281 -11.13 -28.00 15.96
N PHE A 282 -11.30 -27.01 16.85
CA PHE A 282 -10.25 -26.63 17.79
C PHE A 282 -9.91 -27.76 18.76
N ARG A 283 -10.90 -28.54 19.25
CA ARG A 283 -10.63 -29.71 20.08
C ARG A 283 -9.79 -30.76 19.37
N ARG A 284 -10.07 -31.04 18.07
CA ARG A 284 -9.27 -31.96 17.26
C ARG A 284 -7.85 -31.45 17.05
N ILE A 285 -7.71 -30.15 16.72
CA ILE A 285 -6.40 -29.50 16.53
C ILE A 285 -5.57 -29.64 17.83
N ILE A 286 -6.12 -29.27 18.98
CA ILE A 286 -5.41 -29.33 20.26
C ILE A 286 -5.07 -30.79 20.64
N LYS A 287 -5.99 -31.74 20.41
CA LYS A 287 -5.77 -33.16 20.68
C LYS A 287 -4.63 -33.74 19.81
N ASN A 288 -4.58 -33.36 18.53
CA ASN A 288 -3.66 -33.90 17.52
C ASN A 288 -2.39 -33.05 17.37
N ARG A 289 -2.25 -31.95 18.11
CA ARG A 289 -1.09 -31.07 18.06
C ARG A 289 0.16 -31.84 18.49
N SER A 290 1.27 -31.63 17.77
CA SER A 290 2.58 -32.12 18.21
C SER A 290 2.92 -31.54 19.60
N ARG A 291 3.66 -32.32 20.38
CA ARG A 291 4.16 -31.89 21.69
C ARG A 291 5.67 -31.78 21.58
N PRO A 292 6.19 -30.60 21.18
CA PRO A 292 7.63 -30.42 21.05
C PRO A 292 8.32 -30.57 22.40
N LEU A 293 9.58 -31.03 22.39
CA LEU A 293 10.39 -31.10 23.62
C LEU A 293 10.57 -29.71 24.25
N GLU A 294 10.78 -28.70 23.38
CA GLU A 294 10.81 -27.29 23.79
C GLU A 294 9.69 -26.56 23.07
N GLU A 295 8.76 -26.01 23.83
CA GLU A 295 7.65 -25.27 23.28
C GLU A 295 8.15 -23.95 22.64
N PRO A 296 7.90 -23.69 21.36
CA PRO A 296 8.35 -22.46 20.72
C PRO A 296 7.70 -21.24 21.39
N MET A 297 8.54 -20.31 21.85
CA MET A 297 8.11 -19.04 22.43
C MET A 297 8.52 -17.89 21.49
N ILE A 298 7.55 -17.05 21.12
CA ILE A 298 7.76 -15.89 20.24
C ILE A 298 7.16 -14.66 20.92
N ASP A 299 7.99 -13.68 21.24
CA ASP A 299 7.59 -12.44 21.91
C ASP A 299 6.68 -12.65 23.14
N GLY A 300 6.96 -13.72 23.92
CA GLY A 300 6.21 -14.07 25.14
C GLY A 300 4.97 -14.93 24.91
N TYR A 301 4.65 -15.30 23.66
CA TYR A 301 3.55 -16.20 23.32
C TYR A 301 4.07 -17.62 23.09
N ALA A 302 3.37 -18.61 23.63
CA ALA A 302 3.65 -20.04 23.48
C ALA A 302 2.34 -20.82 23.33
N GLY A 303 2.43 -22.11 22.95
CA GLY A 303 1.25 -22.95 22.76
C GLY A 303 0.50 -22.66 21.46
N PHE A 304 1.20 -22.25 20.39
CA PHE A 304 0.60 -22.01 19.07
C PHE A 304 -0.12 -23.26 18.56
N LEU A 305 -1.30 -23.08 17.99
CA LEU A 305 -2.16 -24.18 17.56
C LEU A 305 -1.62 -24.98 16.37
N PHE A 306 -0.90 -24.34 15.46
CA PHE A 306 -0.41 -24.95 14.23
C PHE A 306 1.12 -24.88 14.17
N LEU A 307 1.73 -26.05 14.23
CA LEU A 307 3.20 -26.21 14.12
C LEU A 307 3.57 -26.85 12.78
N ASP A 308 4.72 -26.51 12.27
CA ASP A 308 5.32 -27.15 11.10
C ASP A 308 6.14 -28.40 11.51
N LYS A 309 6.79 -29.05 10.55
CA LYS A 309 7.63 -30.24 10.77
C LYS A 309 8.87 -30.02 11.65
N ASN A 310 9.23 -28.77 11.90
CA ASN A 310 10.36 -28.37 12.74
C ASN A 310 9.85 -27.83 14.10
N ASP A 311 8.62 -28.12 14.45
CA ASP A 311 7.92 -27.63 15.66
C ASP A 311 7.85 -26.09 15.77
N MET A 312 8.04 -25.37 14.67
CA MET A 312 7.88 -23.93 14.63
C MET A 312 6.45 -23.54 14.19
N PRO A 313 5.89 -22.40 14.66
CA PRO A 313 4.57 -21.99 14.28
C PRO A 313 4.42 -21.81 12.77
N MET A 314 3.35 -22.33 12.21
CA MET A 314 3.02 -22.15 10.80
C MET A 314 2.64 -20.69 10.54
N VAL A 315 3.21 -20.09 9.51
CA VAL A 315 2.92 -18.71 9.08
C VAL A 315 2.03 -18.70 7.83
N ALA A 316 1.49 -17.52 7.48
CA ALA A 316 0.57 -17.33 6.36
C ALA A 316 1.07 -17.98 5.04
N LEU A 317 2.38 -17.92 4.76
CA LEU A 317 2.98 -18.49 3.55
C LEU A 317 2.79 -20.03 3.46
N HIS A 318 2.85 -20.75 4.59
CA HIS A 318 2.60 -22.19 4.62
C HIS A 318 1.16 -22.48 4.15
N TRP A 319 0.18 -21.77 4.70
CA TRP A 319 -1.22 -21.90 4.33
C TRP A 319 -1.48 -21.54 2.87
N GLU A 320 -0.90 -20.46 2.37
CA GLU A 320 -1.01 -20.06 0.96
C GLU A 320 -0.51 -21.17 0.02
N HIS A 321 0.62 -21.81 0.36
CA HIS A 321 1.14 -22.95 -0.38
C HIS A 321 0.18 -24.14 -0.35
N TYR A 322 -0.38 -24.50 0.82
CA TYR A 322 -1.34 -25.59 0.91
C TYR A 322 -2.59 -25.31 0.11
N PHE A 323 -3.19 -24.12 0.22
CA PHE A 323 -4.34 -23.76 -0.59
C PHE A 323 -4.06 -23.87 -2.10
N LYS A 324 -2.89 -23.42 -2.54
CA LYS A 324 -2.46 -23.55 -3.93
C LYS A 324 -2.37 -25.01 -4.37
N HIS A 325 -1.72 -25.87 -3.59
CA HIS A 325 -1.55 -27.29 -3.93
C HIS A 325 -2.86 -28.07 -3.87
N ILE A 326 -3.72 -27.80 -2.88
CA ILE A 326 -5.06 -28.37 -2.79
C ILE A 326 -5.86 -28.04 -4.06
N LEU A 327 -5.89 -26.76 -4.43
CA LEU A 327 -6.63 -26.30 -5.60
C LEU A 327 -6.07 -26.91 -6.92
N GLN A 328 -4.75 -26.95 -7.06
CA GLN A 328 -4.10 -27.56 -8.22
C GLN A 328 -4.47 -29.04 -8.33
N LYS A 329 -4.41 -29.80 -7.22
CA LYS A 329 -4.79 -31.21 -7.19
C LYS A 329 -6.28 -31.41 -7.50
N TYR A 330 -7.17 -30.62 -6.88
CA TYR A 330 -8.62 -30.66 -7.18
C TYR A 330 -8.87 -30.45 -8.67
N ASN A 331 -8.33 -29.37 -9.23
CA ASN A 331 -8.54 -28.99 -10.62
C ASN A 331 -7.87 -29.96 -11.63
N SER A 332 -6.90 -30.77 -11.20
CA SER A 332 -6.35 -31.84 -12.05
C SER A 332 -7.24 -33.10 -12.10
N ILE A 333 -8.10 -33.29 -11.10
CA ILE A 333 -8.93 -34.51 -10.96
C ILE A 333 -10.35 -34.27 -11.49
N TYR A 334 -10.94 -33.12 -11.17
CA TYR A 334 -12.36 -32.82 -11.44
C TYR A 334 -12.54 -31.97 -12.70
N LYS A 335 -13.57 -32.30 -13.52
CA LYS A 335 -13.93 -31.50 -14.70
C LYS A 335 -14.42 -30.10 -14.34
N VAL A 336 -15.19 -30.00 -13.25
CA VAL A 336 -15.68 -28.71 -12.74
C VAL A 336 -14.57 -28.08 -11.93
N GLN A 337 -13.98 -27.03 -12.51
CA GLN A 337 -12.85 -26.32 -11.93
C GLN A 337 -13.30 -25.38 -10.81
N LEU A 338 -12.57 -25.34 -9.71
CA LEU A 338 -12.75 -24.34 -8.67
C LEU A 338 -11.94 -23.07 -9.00
N PRO A 339 -12.48 -21.89 -8.69
CA PRO A 339 -11.77 -20.63 -8.82
C PRO A 339 -10.59 -20.58 -7.84
N LYS A 340 -9.75 -19.55 -7.94
CA LYS A 340 -8.63 -19.36 -7.01
C LYS A 340 -9.14 -19.16 -5.60
N ILE A 341 -8.97 -20.15 -4.73
CA ILE A 341 -9.29 -20.11 -3.29
C ILE A 341 -8.02 -19.83 -2.50
N THR A 342 -8.08 -18.87 -1.60
CA THR A 342 -6.98 -18.46 -0.70
C THR A 342 -7.55 -18.22 0.69
N PRO A 343 -6.74 -18.14 1.76
CA PRO A 343 -7.23 -17.76 3.08
C PRO A 343 -8.04 -16.46 3.08
N HIS A 344 -7.66 -15.51 2.24
CA HIS A 344 -8.39 -14.25 2.10
C HIS A 344 -9.77 -14.43 1.45
N VAL A 345 -9.89 -15.33 0.46
CA VAL A 345 -11.17 -15.71 -0.16
C VAL A 345 -12.08 -16.38 0.87
N CYS A 346 -11.55 -17.24 1.78
CA CYS A 346 -12.33 -17.83 2.86
C CYS A 346 -12.98 -16.75 3.74
N ARG A 347 -12.19 -15.74 4.12
CA ARG A 347 -12.68 -14.60 4.91
C ARG A 347 -13.71 -13.76 4.14
N HIS A 348 -13.53 -13.51 2.85
CA HIS A 348 -14.53 -12.84 2.00
C HIS A 348 -15.80 -13.65 1.90
N THR A 349 -15.70 -14.97 1.72
CA THR A 349 -16.84 -15.89 1.65
C THR A 349 -17.63 -15.87 2.96
N PHE A 350 -16.96 -15.93 4.12
CA PHE A 350 -17.60 -15.78 5.42
C PHE A 350 -18.37 -14.46 5.52
N CYS A 351 -17.72 -13.34 5.18
CA CYS A 351 -18.34 -12.02 5.22
C CYS A 351 -19.59 -11.96 4.35
N SER A 352 -19.50 -12.43 3.10
CA SER A 352 -20.63 -12.47 2.16
C SER A 352 -21.76 -13.39 2.61
N ASN A 353 -21.44 -14.57 3.18
CA ASN A 353 -22.44 -15.49 3.70
C ASN A 353 -23.19 -14.91 4.89
N MET A 354 -22.48 -14.24 5.82
CA MET A 354 -23.09 -13.58 6.98
C MET A 354 -23.96 -12.38 6.56
N ALA A 355 -23.49 -11.57 5.60
CA ALA A 355 -24.27 -10.48 5.04
C ALA A 355 -25.57 -10.97 4.39
N LYS A 356 -25.49 -12.00 3.53
CA LYS A 356 -26.66 -12.63 2.88
C LYS A 356 -27.62 -13.30 3.88
N SER A 357 -27.13 -13.70 5.04
CA SER A 357 -27.97 -14.24 6.12
C SER A 357 -28.62 -13.15 6.98
N GLY A 358 -28.52 -11.87 6.62
CA GLY A 358 -29.15 -10.74 7.30
C GLY A 358 -28.45 -10.32 8.60
N MET A 359 -27.15 -10.65 8.77
CA MET A 359 -26.40 -10.18 9.95
C MET A 359 -26.28 -8.65 9.91
N ASN A 360 -26.53 -8.00 11.05
CA ASN A 360 -26.37 -6.54 11.14
C ASN A 360 -24.95 -6.10 10.72
N PRO A 361 -24.80 -5.09 9.84
CA PRO A 361 -23.52 -4.64 9.33
C PRO A 361 -22.51 -4.24 10.41
N LYS A 362 -22.94 -3.62 11.52
CA LYS A 362 -22.08 -3.26 12.65
C LYS A 362 -21.56 -4.49 13.40
N THR A 363 -22.42 -5.49 13.58
CA THR A 363 -22.04 -6.78 14.19
C THR A 363 -21.01 -7.48 13.30
N LEU A 364 -21.25 -7.50 11.98
CA LEU A 364 -20.31 -8.09 11.03
C LEU A 364 -18.99 -7.32 10.98
N GLN A 365 -19.03 -5.99 11.00
CA GLN A 365 -17.82 -5.14 11.12
C GLN A 365 -16.98 -5.52 12.35
N TYR A 366 -17.63 -5.70 13.50
CA TYR A 366 -16.96 -6.11 14.75
C TYR A 366 -16.32 -7.50 14.61
N ILE A 367 -17.06 -8.52 14.17
CA ILE A 367 -16.55 -9.89 14.00
C ILE A 367 -15.38 -9.91 13.01
N MET A 368 -15.48 -9.18 11.91
CA MET A 368 -14.43 -9.08 10.90
C MET A 368 -13.24 -8.24 11.37
N GLY A 369 -13.41 -7.35 12.34
CA GLY A 369 -12.36 -6.42 12.78
C GLY A 369 -11.96 -5.44 11.67
N HIS A 370 -12.96 -4.92 10.92
CA HIS A 370 -12.74 -3.88 9.93
C HIS A 370 -12.69 -2.51 10.60
N ALA A 371 -11.65 -1.73 10.28
CA ALA A 371 -11.49 -0.38 10.81
C ALA A 371 -12.59 0.56 10.30
N ASP A 372 -12.89 0.44 9.00
CA ASP A 372 -13.92 1.21 8.30
C ASP A 372 -15.12 0.31 7.97
N ILE A 373 -16.32 0.84 8.23
CA ILE A 373 -17.60 0.16 7.92
C ILE A 373 -17.80 0.00 6.41
N SER A 374 -17.25 0.90 5.59
CA SER A 374 -17.36 0.84 4.13
C SER A 374 -16.90 -0.51 3.58
N VAL A 375 -15.78 -1.04 4.11
CA VAL A 375 -15.24 -2.36 3.73
C VAL A 375 -16.25 -3.50 3.99
N THR A 376 -17.08 -3.35 5.02
CA THR A 376 -18.14 -4.32 5.32
C THR A 376 -19.36 -4.07 4.43
N LEU A 377 -19.75 -2.81 4.26
CA LEU A 377 -20.91 -2.41 3.44
C LEU A 377 -20.74 -2.77 1.96
N ASP A 378 -19.50 -2.72 1.43
CA ASP A 378 -19.21 -3.18 0.07
C ASP A 378 -19.68 -4.63 -0.19
N THR A 379 -19.77 -5.44 0.87
CA THR A 379 -20.29 -6.82 0.78
C THR A 379 -21.82 -6.86 0.66
N TYR A 380 -22.52 -5.81 1.11
CA TYR A 380 -23.98 -5.68 1.04
C TYR A 380 -24.47 -4.99 -0.25
N THR A 381 -23.57 -4.42 -1.06
CA THR A 381 -23.92 -3.64 -2.26
C THR A 381 -24.47 -4.48 -3.42
N HIS A 382 -24.41 -5.80 -3.34
CA HIS A 382 -24.95 -6.73 -4.35
C HIS A 382 -26.33 -7.24 -4.01
N VAL A 383 -27.17 -6.45 -3.33
CA VAL A 383 -28.57 -6.76 -3.04
C VAL A 383 -29.37 -6.70 -4.35
N LYS A 384 -29.94 -7.82 -4.77
CA LYS A 384 -30.88 -7.90 -5.89
C LYS A 384 -32.29 -7.58 -5.39
N PHE A 385 -33.18 -7.24 -6.31
CA PHE A 385 -34.58 -6.96 -5.98
C PHE A 385 -35.23 -8.08 -5.16
N ASP A 386 -34.99 -9.35 -5.53
CA ASP A 386 -35.54 -10.50 -4.80
C ASP A 386 -35.05 -10.58 -3.36
N ASP A 387 -33.76 -10.24 -3.10
CA ASP A 387 -33.20 -10.17 -1.76
C ASP A 387 -33.85 -9.04 -0.94
N ALA A 388 -34.04 -7.87 -1.57
CA ALA A 388 -34.68 -6.72 -0.94
C ALA A 388 -36.14 -7.00 -0.62
N LYS A 389 -36.88 -7.69 -1.51
CA LYS A 389 -38.26 -8.11 -1.30
C LYS A 389 -38.39 -9.11 -0.16
N ALA A 390 -37.53 -10.15 -0.14
CA ALA A 390 -37.55 -11.15 0.95
C ALA A 390 -37.23 -10.52 2.31
N GLU A 391 -36.36 -9.54 2.36
CA GLU A 391 -36.05 -8.81 3.60
C GLU A 391 -37.19 -7.87 4.03
N PHE A 392 -37.81 -7.18 3.07
CA PHE A 392 -38.99 -6.35 3.31
C PHE A 392 -40.12 -7.15 3.89
N ASP A 393 -40.46 -8.30 3.25
CA ASP A 393 -41.56 -9.19 3.68
C ASP A 393 -41.29 -9.71 5.11
N ARG A 394 -40.06 -10.11 5.41
CA ARG A 394 -39.64 -10.55 6.76
C ARG A 394 -39.81 -9.48 7.84
N VAL A 395 -39.50 -8.19 7.51
CA VAL A 395 -39.62 -7.08 8.46
C VAL A 395 -41.04 -6.59 8.59
N ALA A 396 -41.83 -6.68 7.53
CA ALA A 396 -43.26 -6.27 7.53
C ALA A 396 -44.16 -7.25 8.25
N GLU A 397 -43.78 -8.54 8.34
CA GLU A 397 -44.53 -9.61 9.01
C GLU A 397 -44.12 -9.82 10.48
N GLY A 398 -43.07 -9.16 10.97
CA GLY A 398 -42.56 -9.26 12.35
C GLY A 398 -42.83 -8.03 13.16
#